data_15683fff51f046d34f228694bcfab889
#
_entry.id   15683fff51f046d34f228694bcfab889
#
_cell.length_a   1.000
_cell.length_b   1.000
_cell.length_c   1.000
_cell.angle_alpha   90.00
_cell.angle_beta   90.00
_cell.angle_gamma   90.00
#
_symmetry.space_group_name_H-M   'P 1'
#
loop_
_entity.id
_entity.type
_entity.pdbx_description
1 polymer ?
#
loop_
_entity_poly.entity_id
_entity_poly.type
_entity_poly.pdbx_seq_one_letter_code
_entity_poly.pdbx_strand_id
1 'polypeptide(L)'
;MPEAKLTLTIPERTWPGEISRAHDDATIRILAAMTETDAGVGLAEIAAADPRRVLADVRAHDSVDDVEVLQCGDDECLVQFRTHLPLLLLAARDSGLPLEMPFEIRDGNATWTLTASQDAISELGDQLSALGIAYTVDYLQQEVGGSEELLTDRQRAIVRAAIERGYYDTPRECSLTELADAVGLAKSTASETLHRAEERVMKQFAAAALEEAEPRAVVER
;
A
#
# COMPACT_ATOMS: atom_id res chain seq x y z
N MET A 1 3.76 10.03 12.76
CA MET A 1 4.67 9.01 12.22
C MET A 1 4.33 8.88 10.74
N PRO A 2 5.29 8.80 9.83
CA PRO A 2 4.99 8.65 8.42
C PRO A 2 4.26 7.32 8.14
N GLU A 3 3.27 7.38 7.27
CA GLU A 3 2.57 6.23 6.69
C GLU A 3 3.07 6.04 5.27
N ALA A 4 3.45 4.83 4.91
CA ALA A 4 3.86 4.47 3.57
C ALA A 4 2.98 3.35 3.03
N LYS A 5 2.65 3.43 1.75
CA LYS A 5 2.04 2.34 1.01
C LYS A 5 3.00 1.87 -0.07
N LEU A 6 3.31 0.60 -0.05
CA LEU A 6 4.21 -0.04 -1.00
C LEU A 6 3.44 -1.06 -1.83
N THR A 7 3.70 -1.09 -3.12
CA THR A 7 3.36 -2.23 -3.97
C THR A 7 4.61 -3.07 -4.15
N LEU A 8 4.56 -4.32 -3.68
CA LEU A 8 5.66 -5.29 -3.72
C LEU A 8 5.46 -6.24 -4.89
N THR A 9 6.51 -6.50 -5.65
CA THR A 9 6.53 -7.58 -6.64
C THR A 9 7.13 -8.82 -6.00
N ILE A 10 6.28 -9.79 -5.71
CA ILE A 10 6.66 -11.03 -5.04
C ILE A 10 7.48 -11.90 -5.99
N PRO A 11 8.69 -12.36 -5.61
CA PRO A 11 9.53 -13.17 -6.48
C PRO A 11 8.88 -14.51 -6.88
N GLU A 12 9.04 -14.93 -8.14
CA GLU A 12 8.52 -16.21 -8.66
C GLU A 12 9.05 -17.43 -7.91
N ARG A 13 10.27 -17.35 -7.36
CA ARG A 13 10.85 -18.43 -6.54
C ARG A 13 10.10 -18.71 -5.24
N THR A 14 9.11 -17.89 -4.88
CA THR A 14 8.23 -18.11 -3.73
C THR A 14 6.88 -18.60 -4.21
N TRP A 15 6.27 -19.54 -3.49
CA TRP A 15 4.99 -20.10 -3.89
C TRP A 15 3.88 -19.04 -4.12
N PRO A 16 3.73 -17.97 -3.31
CA PRO A 16 2.68 -16.99 -3.59
C PRO A 16 2.96 -16.19 -4.86
N GLY A 17 4.23 -15.93 -5.17
CA GLY A 17 4.63 -15.20 -6.36
C GLY A 17 4.39 -15.99 -7.65
N GLU A 18 4.76 -17.26 -7.69
CA GLU A 18 4.54 -18.13 -8.85
C GLU A 18 3.05 -18.45 -9.03
N ILE A 19 2.40 -18.94 -7.96
CA ILE A 19 1.01 -19.41 -8.03
C ILE A 19 0.04 -18.30 -8.42
N SER A 20 0.20 -17.08 -7.85
CA SER A 20 -0.69 -15.97 -8.19
C SER A 20 -0.53 -15.46 -9.64
N ARG A 21 0.63 -15.73 -10.30
CA ARG A 21 0.82 -15.45 -11.73
C ARG A 21 0.32 -16.58 -12.63
N ALA A 22 0.44 -17.82 -12.17
CA ALA A 22 0.00 -18.99 -12.92
C ALA A 22 -1.53 -19.14 -12.96
N HIS A 23 -2.23 -18.48 -12.04
CA HIS A 23 -3.69 -18.51 -11.89
C HIS A 23 -4.25 -17.09 -11.83
N ASP A 24 -4.60 -16.51 -12.98
CA ASP A 24 -5.04 -15.12 -13.12
C ASP A 24 -6.29 -14.78 -12.30
N ASP A 25 -7.14 -15.79 -12.02
CA ASP A 25 -8.36 -15.67 -11.23
C ASP A 25 -8.11 -15.89 -9.72
N ALA A 26 -6.91 -16.34 -9.34
CA ALA A 26 -6.61 -16.63 -7.95
C ALA A 26 -6.23 -15.37 -7.16
N THR A 27 -6.76 -15.31 -5.95
CA THR A 27 -6.33 -14.35 -4.92
C THR A 27 -5.84 -15.14 -3.71
N ILE A 28 -4.60 -14.88 -3.32
CA ILE A 28 -4.00 -15.47 -2.12
C ILE A 28 -4.01 -14.41 -1.04
N ARG A 29 -4.74 -14.65 0.05
CA ARG A 29 -4.86 -13.75 1.18
C ARG A 29 -4.16 -14.34 2.40
N ILE A 30 -3.05 -13.73 2.79
CA ILE A 30 -2.31 -14.16 3.98
C ILE A 30 -2.98 -13.56 5.21
N LEU A 31 -3.55 -14.40 6.05
CA LEU A 31 -4.31 -14.01 7.25
C LEU A 31 -3.41 -13.83 8.47
N ALA A 32 -2.42 -14.70 8.60
CA ALA A 32 -1.44 -14.68 9.66
C ALA A 32 -0.17 -15.39 9.19
N ALA A 33 0.97 -14.96 9.65
CA ALA A 33 2.22 -15.67 9.43
C ALA A 33 3.24 -15.32 10.52
N MET A 34 4.15 -16.26 10.77
CA MET A 34 5.26 -16.12 11.70
C MET A 34 6.51 -16.78 11.16
N THR A 35 7.67 -16.29 11.58
CA THR A 35 8.94 -16.96 11.32
C THR A 35 9.24 -17.98 12.43
N GLU A 36 9.64 -19.17 12.04
CA GLU A 36 10.41 -20.09 12.88
C GLU A 36 11.91 -19.92 12.56
N THR A 37 12.79 -20.77 13.11
CA THR A 37 14.24 -20.63 12.97
C THR A 37 14.69 -20.56 11.51
N ASP A 38 14.18 -21.45 10.66
CA ASP A 38 14.56 -21.56 9.24
C ASP A 38 13.35 -21.68 8.31
N ALA A 39 12.14 -21.40 8.78
CA ALA A 39 10.91 -21.54 8.03
C ALA A 39 9.91 -20.46 8.38
N GLY A 40 8.91 -20.27 7.52
CA GLY A 40 7.71 -19.52 7.80
C GLY A 40 6.51 -20.46 7.91
N VAL A 41 5.66 -20.22 8.89
CA VAL A 41 4.35 -20.85 9.03
C VAL A 41 3.29 -19.79 8.89
N GLY A 42 2.25 -20.06 8.13
CA GLY A 42 1.18 -19.09 7.93
C GLY A 42 -0.17 -19.74 7.66
N LEU A 43 -1.18 -18.88 7.73
CA LEU A 43 -2.56 -19.16 7.39
C LEU A 43 -2.94 -18.34 6.16
N ALA A 44 -3.49 -18.99 5.15
CA ALA A 44 -3.89 -18.33 3.91
C ALA A 44 -5.29 -18.78 3.46
N GLU A 45 -6.04 -17.83 2.92
CA GLU A 45 -7.20 -18.08 2.07
C GLU A 45 -6.75 -18.06 0.61
N ILE A 46 -7.19 -19.06 -0.16
CA ILE A 46 -6.97 -19.18 -1.59
C ILE A 46 -8.33 -19.16 -2.26
N ALA A 47 -8.69 -18.03 -2.85
CA ALA A 47 -9.94 -17.85 -3.58
C ALA A 47 -9.67 -17.94 -5.09
N ALA A 48 -10.41 -18.79 -5.81
CA ALA A 48 -10.31 -18.99 -7.25
C ALA A 48 -11.55 -19.73 -7.76
N ALA A 49 -11.73 -19.80 -9.08
CA ALA A 49 -12.82 -20.61 -9.69
C ALA A 49 -12.64 -22.11 -9.41
N ASP A 50 -11.41 -22.59 -9.28
CA ASP A 50 -11.07 -23.95 -8.84
C ASP A 50 -9.93 -23.89 -7.81
N PRO A 51 -10.23 -23.61 -6.54
CA PRO A 51 -9.20 -23.45 -5.50
C PRO A 51 -8.46 -24.76 -5.20
N ARG A 52 -9.07 -25.93 -5.50
CA ARG A 52 -8.42 -27.24 -5.29
C ARG A 52 -7.29 -27.48 -6.31
N ARG A 53 -7.44 -26.99 -7.53
CA ARG A 53 -6.40 -27.00 -8.55
C ARG A 53 -5.24 -26.12 -8.13
N VAL A 54 -5.54 -24.87 -7.73
CA VAL A 54 -4.52 -23.94 -7.21
C VAL A 54 -3.76 -24.56 -6.04
N LEU A 55 -4.47 -25.19 -5.10
CA LEU A 55 -3.87 -25.86 -3.96
C LEU A 55 -2.97 -27.05 -4.33
N ALA A 56 -3.28 -27.77 -5.40
CA ALA A 56 -2.40 -28.85 -5.89
C ALA A 56 -1.06 -28.28 -6.35
N ASP A 57 -1.08 -27.14 -7.05
CA ASP A 57 0.13 -26.45 -7.51
C ASP A 57 0.92 -25.82 -6.32
N VAL A 58 0.23 -25.28 -5.31
CA VAL A 58 0.87 -24.83 -4.05
C VAL A 58 1.64 -25.98 -3.39
N ARG A 59 1.03 -27.16 -3.29
CA ARG A 59 1.67 -28.35 -2.68
C ARG A 59 2.86 -28.86 -3.48
N ALA A 60 2.86 -28.65 -4.79
CA ALA A 60 3.94 -29.08 -5.67
C ALA A 60 5.09 -28.08 -5.75
N HIS A 61 4.92 -26.90 -5.21
CA HIS A 61 5.92 -25.82 -5.31
C HIS A 61 7.12 -26.09 -4.39
N ASP A 62 8.34 -25.97 -4.94
CA ASP A 62 9.59 -26.30 -4.24
C ASP A 62 9.79 -25.56 -2.91
N SER A 63 9.30 -24.31 -2.78
CA SER A 63 9.45 -23.54 -1.54
C SER A 63 8.48 -23.93 -0.42
N VAL A 64 7.54 -24.84 -0.67
CA VAL A 64 6.54 -25.30 0.29
C VAL A 64 6.97 -26.61 0.92
N ASP A 65 7.08 -26.63 2.22
CA ASP A 65 7.44 -27.82 2.98
C ASP A 65 6.21 -28.65 3.35
N ASP A 66 5.08 -27.97 3.65
CA ASP A 66 3.83 -28.63 4.02
C ASP A 66 2.62 -27.72 3.78
N VAL A 67 1.45 -28.32 3.49
CA VAL A 67 0.14 -27.64 3.40
C VAL A 67 -0.94 -28.51 3.98
N GLU A 68 -1.55 -28.03 5.05
CA GLU A 68 -2.74 -28.60 5.67
C GLU A 68 -3.99 -27.81 5.24
N VAL A 69 -5.01 -28.49 4.73
CA VAL A 69 -6.30 -27.89 4.39
C VAL A 69 -7.19 -27.89 5.61
N LEU A 70 -7.51 -26.72 6.14
CA LEU A 70 -8.38 -26.56 7.30
C LEU A 70 -9.86 -26.55 6.89
N GLN A 71 -10.15 -25.88 5.77
CA GLN A 71 -11.49 -25.81 5.19
C GLN A 71 -11.37 -25.59 3.67
N CYS A 72 -12.31 -26.17 2.90
CA CYS A 72 -12.35 -25.94 1.45
C CYS A 72 -13.80 -25.98 0.96
N GLY A 73 -14.24 -24.85 0.41
CA GLY A 73 -15.52 -24.67 -0.28
C GLY A 73 -15.40 -24.88 -1.78
N ASP A 74 -16.35 -24.32 -2.53
CA ASP A 74 -16.39 -24.39 -3.98
C ASP A 74 -15.45 -23.36 -4.64
N ASP A 75 -15.33 -22.19 -4.06
CA ASP A 75 -14.59 -21.02 -4.59
C ASP A 75 -13.47 -20.53 -3.66
N GLU A 76 -13.28 -21.14 -2.48
CA GLU A 76 -12.26 -20.74 -1.52
C GLU A 76 -11.78 -21.91 -0.67
N CYS A 77 -10.47 -21.97 -0.38
CA CYS A 77 -9.86 -22.87 0.59
C CYS A 77 -9.06 -22.10 1.64
N LEU A 78 -9.24 -22.47 2.91
CA LEU A 78 -8.41 -22.02 4.03
C LEU A 78 -7.36 -23.09 4.32
N VAL A 79 -6.10 -22.67 4.31
CA VAL A 79 -4.96 -23.56 4.47
C VAL A 79 -3.96 -23.04 5.50
N GLN A 80 -3.35 -23.96 6.23
CA GLN A 80 -2.12 -23.70 6.95
C GLN A 80 -0.96 -24.17 6.09
N PHE A 81 0.07 -23.35 5.91
CA PHE A 81 1.24 -23.68 5.10
C PHE A 81 2.54 -23.51 5.89
N ARG A 82 3.56 -24.27 5.47
CA ARG A 82 4.93 -24.12 5.92
C ARG A 82 5.83 -23.91 4.71
N THR A 83 6.73 -22.93 4.76
CA THR A 83 7.67 -22.61 3.67
C THR A 83 9.06 -22.35 4.23
N HIS A 84 10.09 -22.85 3.55
CA HIS A 84 11.48 -22.51 3.88
C HIS A 84 11.98 -21.23 3.20
N LEU A 85 11.09 -20.50 2.50
CA LEU A 85 11.43 -19.25 1.83
C LEU A 85 10.47 -18.09 2.20
N PRO A 86 10.38 -17.70 3.48
CA PRO A 86 9.45 -16.68 3.95
C PRO A 86 10.00 -15.25 3.76
N LEU A 87 10.31 -14.84 2.53
CA LEU A 87 11.09 -13.63 2.22
C LEU A 87 10.50 -12.35 2.82
N LEU A 88 9.17 -12.15 2.73
CA LEU A 88 8.51 -10.96 3.29
C LEU A 88 8.61 -10.91 4.82
N LEU A 89 8.47 -12.07 5.48
CA LEU A 89 8.63 -12.15 6.93
C LEU A 89 10.06 -11.87 7.37
N LEU A 90 11.05 -12.29 6.57
CA LEU A 90 12.46 -11.99 6.83
C LEU A 90 12.73 -10.50 6.68
N ALA A 91 12.26 -9.86 5.59
CA ALA A 91 12.42 -8.42 5.38
C ALA A 91 11.78 -7.61 6.52
N ALA A 92 10.57 -7.96 6.93
CA ALA A 92 9.87 -7.32 8.03
C ALA A 92 10.61 -7.48 9.37
N ARG A 93 11.04 -8.70 9.68
CA ARG A 93 11.80 -9.00 10.91
C ARG A 93 13.11 -8.23 10.96
N ASP A 94 13.88 -8.22 9.87
CA ASP A 94 15.23 -7.67 9.85
C ASP A 94 15.22 -6.13 9.81
N SER A 95 14.14 -5.51 9.27
CA SER A 95 13.88 -4.07 9.40
C SER A 95 13.23 -3.66 10.72
N GLY A 96 12.85 -4.63 11.57
CA GLY A 96 12.15 -4.37 12.83
C GLY A 96 10.72 -3.87 12.68
N LEU A 97 10.12 -4.00 11.50
CA LEU A 97 8.77 -3.56 11.22
C LEU A 97 7.77 -4.74 11.28
N PRO A 98 6.60 -4.54 11.90
CA PRO A 98 5.56 -5.56 11.86
C PRO A 98 4.97 -5.64 10.44
N LEU A 99 4.78 -6.87 9.95
CA LEU A 99 4.02 -7.12 8.73
C LEU A 99 2.53 -7.08 9.09
N GLU A 100 1.83 -6.05 8.60
CA GLU A 100 0.39 -5.93 8.82
C GLU A 100 -0.36 -6.99 8.01
N MET A 101 -1.26 -7.69 8.69
CA MET A 101 -2.10 -8.73 8.11
C MET A 101 -3.57 -8.44 8.40
N PRO A 102 -4.51 -8.88 7.55
CA PRO A 102 -4.26 -9.66 6.32
C PRO A 102 -3.75 -8.80 5.16
N PHE A 103 -3.03 -9.42 4.21
CA PHE A 103 -2.71 -8.82 2.93
C PHE A 103 -2.95 -9.78 1.78
N GLU A 104 -3.21 -9.23 0.60
CA GLU A 104 -3.55 -10.00 -0.60
C GLU A 104 -2.41 -10.01 -1.59
N ILE A 105 -2.24 -11.15 -2.27
CA ILE A 105 -1.31 -11.33 -3.38
C ILE A 105 -2.12 -11.74 -4.60
N ARG A 106 -1.98 -10.96 -5.68
CA ARG A 106 -2.64 -11.20 -6.97
C ARG A 106 -1.67 -10.84 -8.08
N ASP A 107 -1.60 -11.67 -9.12
CA ASP A 107 -0.71 -11.45 -10.27
C ASP A 107 0.73 -11.10 -9.84
N GLY A 108 1.23 -11.79 -8.82
CA GLY A 108 2.56 -11.57 -8.27
C GLY A 108 2.76 -10.27 -7.51
N ASN A 109 1.74 -9.50 -7.25
CA ASN A 109 1.83 -8.22 -6.54
C ASN A 109 1.11 -8.28 -5.20
N ALA A 110 1.70 -7.63 -4.19
CA ALA A 110 1.08 -7.40 -2.89
C ALA A 110 1.16 -5.93 -2.51
N THR A 111 0.14 -5.43 -1.83
CA THR A 111 0.15 -4.09 -1.26
C THR A 111 0.43 -4.18 0.23
N TRP A 112 1.38 -3.39 0.69
CA TRP A 112 1.72 -3.28 2.10
C TRP A 112 1.61 -1.83 2.56
N THR A 113 0.73 -1.57 3.53
CA THR A 113 0.63 -0.28 4.22
C THR A 113 1.34 -0.41 5.56
N LEU A 114 2.19 0.56 5.91
CA LEU A 114 2.95 0.55 7.15
C LEU A 114 3.10 1.96 7.72
N THR A 115 3.18 2.03 9.05
CA THR A 115 3.44 3.27 9.78
C THR A 115 4.74 3.12 10.54
N ALA A 116 5.78 3.87 10.13
CA ALA A 116 7.11 3.76 10.70
C ALA A 116 7.91 5.07 10.59
N SER A 117 9.08 5.13 11.22
CA SER A 117 10.05 6.22 10.98
C SER A 117 10.61 6.14 9.56
N GLN A 118 11.07 7.27 9.03
CA GLN A 118 11.69 7.31 7.70
C GLN A 118 12.91 6.37 7.61
N ASP A 119 13.72 6.31 8.68
CA ASP A 119 14.88 5.41 8.73
C ASP A 119 14.47 3.93 8.66
N ALA A 120 13.38 3.54 9.36
CA ALA A 120 12.88 2.17 9.33
C ALA A 120 12.27 1.79 7.96
N ILE A 121 11.61 2.74 7.28
CA ILE A 121 11.11 2.54 5.91
C ILE A 121 12.28 2.37 4.93
N SER A 122 13.34 3.18 5.09
CA SER A 122 14.56 3.07 4.28
C SER A 122 15.25 1.73 4.48
N GLU A 123 15.41 1.29 5.74
CA GLU A 123 15.98 -0.02 6.08
C GLU A 123 15.15 -1.17 5.48
N LEU A 124 13.82 -1.08 5.54
CA LEU A 124 12.94 -2.05 4.87
C LEU A 124 13.22 -2.12 3.37
N GLY A 125 13.35 -0.96 2.70
CA GLY A 125 13.68 -0.91 1.27
C GLY A 125 15.00 -1.61 0.93
N ASP A 126 16.02 -1.42 1.76
CA ASP A 126 17.31 -2.09 1.61
C ASP A 126 17.17 -3.62 1.80
N GLN A 127 16.41 -4.06 2.80
CA GLN A 127 16.15 -5.47 3.06
C GLN A 127 15.34 -6.13 1.92
N LEU A 128 14.29 -5.47 1.42
CA LEU A 128 13.52 -5.94 0.27
C LEU A 128 14.42 -6.11 -0.96
N SER A 129 15.26 -5.11 -1.24
CA SER A 129 16.20 -5.13 -2.36
C SER A 129 17.23 -6.25 -2.23
N ALA A 130 17.79 -6.46 -1.04
CA ALA A 130 18.76 -7.53 -0.74
C ALA A 130 18.14 -8.92 -0.95
N LEU A 131 16.85 -9.08 -0.66
CA LEU A 131 16.11 -10.32 -0.87
C LEU A 131 15.54 -10.45 -2.31
N GLY A 132 15.83 -9.50 -3.21
CA GLY A 132 15.36 -9.50 -4.59
C GLY A 132 13.87 -9.28 -4.73
N ILE A 133 13.24 -8.57 -3.78
CA ILE A 133 11.84 -8.15 -3.84
C ILE A 133 11.82 -6.73 -4.40
N ALA A 134 11.34 -6.58 -5.63
CA ALA A 134 11.11 -5.26 -6.20
C ALA A 134 9.90 -4.60 -5.54
N TYR A 135 9.96 -3.28 -5.37
CA TYR A 135 8.85 -2.53 -4.80
C TYR A 135 8.74 -1.15 -5.42
N THR A 136 7.54 -0.58 -5.36
CA THR A 136 7.26 0.82 -5.66
C THR A 136 6.63 1.47 -4.44
N VAL A 137 6.97 2.72 -4.19
CA VAL A 137 6.33 3.52 -3.15
C VAL A 137 5.15 4.23 -3.79
N ASP A 138 3.94 3.81 -3.46
CA ASP A 138 2.71 4.39 -4.01
C ASP A 138 2.45 5.76 -3.40
N TYR A 139 2.65 5.87 -2.09
CA TYR A 139 2.71 7.14 -1.39
C TYR A 139 3.54 7.02 -0.10
N LEU A 140 4.16 8.12 0.28
CA LEU A 140 4.77 8.33 1.59
C LEU A 140 4.11 9.56 2.21
N GLN A 141 3.17 9.33 3.11
CA GLN A 141 2.55 10.42 3.86
C GLN A 141 3.37 10.65 5.12
N GLN A 142 4.18 11.69 5.11
CA GLN A 142 4.77 12.18 6.36
C GLN A 142 3.64 12.81 7.17
N GLU A 143 3.22 12.16 8.26
CA GLU A 143 2.65 12.94 9.33
C GLU A 143 3.76 13.87 9.82
N VAL A 144 3.67 15.12 9.43
CA VAL A 144 4.44 16.17 10.08
C VAL A 144 4.03 16.13 11.54
N GLY A 145 4.86 15.51 12.37
CA GLY A 145 4.64 15.42 13.81
C GLY A 145 4.59 16.81 14.41
N GLY A 146 3.48 17.12 15.01
CA GLY A 146 3.12 18.40 15.58
C GLY A 146 2.02 19.05 14.77
N SER A 147 0.80 18.77 15.12
CA SER A 147 -0.49 19.44 14.84
C SER A 147 -0.49 20.85 14.18
N GLU A 148 0.29 21.05 13.12
CA GLU A 148 -0.11 22.03 12.13
C GLU A 148 -0.85 21.23 11.05
N GLU A 149 -2.14 21.06 11.27
CA GLU A 149 -3.04 20.63 10.21
C GLU A 149 -2.71 21.43 8.96
N LEU A 150 -2.37 20.75 7.85
CA LEU A 150 -2.01 21.38 6.57
C LEU A 150 -2.98 22.53 6.24
N LEU A 151 -4.24 22.35 6.59
CA LEU A 151 -5.29 23.33 6.46
C LEU A 151 -5.90 23.63 7.84
N THR A 152 -6.11 24.91 8.13
CA THR A 152 -6.94 25.31 9.28
C THR A 152 -8.36 24.75 9.11
N ASP A 153 -9.13 24.62 10.21
CA ASP A 153 -10.52 24.14 10.15
C ASP A 153 -11.36 24.90 9.12
N ARG A 154 -11.16 26.22 9.02
CA ARG A 154 -11.85 27.05 8.05
C ARG A 154 -11.43 26.76 6.61
N GLN A 155 -10.14 26.53 6.37
CA GLN A 155 -9.63 26.16 5.05
C GLN A 155 -10.09 24.75 4.67
N ARG A 156 -10.11 23.82 5.61
CA ARG A 156 -10.62 22.46 5.40
C ARG A 156 -12.11 22.45 5.07
N ALA A 157 -12.91 23.24 5.78
CA ALA A 157 -14.35 23.36 5.54
C ALA A 157 -14.65 23.89 4.13
N ILE A 158 -13.95 24.95 3.67
CA ILE A 158 -14.21 25.51 2.34
C ILE A 158 -13.72 24.59 1.22
N VAL A 159 -12.57 23.90 1.38
CA VAL A 159 -12.07 22.94 0.38
C VAL A 159 -13.03 21.75 0.27
N ARG A 160 -13.51 21.21 1.38
CA ARG A 160 -14.49 20.12 1.37
C ARG A 160 -15.78 20.55 0.65
N ALA A 161 -16.33 21.70 0.99
CA ALA A 161 -17.52 22.23 0.32
C ALA A 161 -17.28 22.47 -1.19
N ALA A 162 -16.08 22.90 -1.58
CA ALA A 162 -15.71 23.11 -2.98
C ALA A 162 -15.69 21.77 -3.76
N ILE A 163 -15.16 20.70 -3.17
CA ILE A 163 -15.15 19.36 -3.76
C ILE A 163 -16.58 18.80 -3.85
N GLU A 164 -17.33 18.81 -2.75
CA GLU A 164 -18.68 18.24 -2.67
C GLU A 164 -19.68 18.93 -3.61
N ARG A 165 -19.43 20.19 -3.97
CA ARG A 165 -20.31 20.98 -4.84
C ARG A 165 -19.83 21.11 -6.27
N GLY A 166 -18.77 20.40 -6.66
CA GLY A 166 -18.24 20.40 -8.01
C GLY A 166 -17.60 21.73 -8.43
N TYR A 167 -17.07 22.52 -7.49
CA TYR A 167 -16.35 23.75 -7.81
C TYR A 167 -15.09 23.47 -8.66
N TYR A 168 -14.45 22.32 -8.41
CA TYR A 168 -13.26 21.89 -9.15
C TYR A 168 -13.56 21.01 -10.36
N ASP A 169 -14.83 20.70 -10.62
CA ASP A 169 -15.21 19.83 -11.73
C ASP A 169 -15.08 20.52 -13.10
N THR A 170 -15.00 19.73 -14.15
CA THR A 170 -14.95 20.22 -15.52
C THR A 170 -16.06 19.54 -16.33
N PRO A 171 -17.14 20.25 -16.69
CA PRO A 171 -17.43 21.66 -16.37
C PRO A 171 -17.75 21.89 -14.88
N ARG A 172 -17.53 23.11 -14.38
CA ARG A 172 -17.85 23.45 -12.99
C ARG A 172 -19.34 23.39 -12.75
N GLU A 173 -19.72 22.76 -11.63
CA GLU A 173 -21.10 22.65 -11.16
C GLU A 173 -21.46 23.74 -10.12
N CYS A 174 -20.46 24.41 -9.52
CA CYS A 174 -20.63 25.44 -8.51
C CYS A 174 -19.71 26.63 -8.78
N SER A 175 -20.26 27.85 -8.67
CA SER A 175 -19.49 29.09 -8.74
C SER A 175 -18.88 29.47 -7.38
N LEU A 176 -17.86 30.35 -7.39
CA LEU A 176 -17.27 30.88 -6.15
C LEU A 176 -18.30 31.64 -5.29
N THR A 177 -19.31 32.24 -5.90
CA THR A 177 -20.37 32.96 -5.16
C THR A 177 -21.26 31.97 -4.39
N GLU A 178 -21.71 30.93 -5.07
CA GLU A 178 -22.51 29.87 -4.45
C GLU A 178 -21.72 29.09 -3.37
N LEU A 179 -20.42 28.88 -3.59
CA LEU A 179 -19.55 28.29 -2.58
C LEU A 179 -19.42 29.17 -1.35
N ALA A 180 -19.23 30.49 -1.53
CA ALA A 180 -19.13 31.45 -0.45
C ALA A 180 -20.41 31.51 0.40
N ASP A 181 -21.57 31.54 -0.26
CA ASP A 181 -22.88 31.51 0.39
C ASP A 181 -23.08 30.21 1.18
N ALA A 182 -22.64 29.05 0.62
CA ALA A 182 -22.77 27.76 1.26
C ALA A 182 -21.96 27.61 2.57
N VAL A 183 -20.81 28.30 2.64
CA VAL A 183 -19.93 28.26 3.82
C VAL A 183 -20.12 29.52 4.72
N GLY A 184 -21.10 30.39 4.41
CA GLY A 184 -21.43 31.57 5.19
C GLY A 184 -20.35 32.65 5.19
N LEU A 185 -19.60 32.79 4.06
CA LEU A 185 -18.52 33.77 3.91
C LEU A 185 -18.82 34.81 2.83
N ALA A 186 -18.25 36.01 2.99
CA ALA A 186 -18.21 36.97 1.88
C ALA A 186 -17.34 36.38 0.74
N LYS A 187 -17.75 36.64 -0.50
CA LYS A 187 -17.04 36.12 -1.71
C LYS A 187 -15.54 36.39 -1.71
N SER A 188 -15.10 37.59 -1.30
CA SER A 188 -13.68 37.93 -1.22
C SER A 188 -12.94 37.08 -0.17
N THR A 189 -13.58 36.88 0.98
CA THR A 189 -13.02 36.03 2.06
C THR A 189 -12.96 34.58 1.66
N ALA A 190 -13.98 34.05 0.98
CA ALA A 190 -14.01 32.70 0.45
C ALA A 190 -12.89 32.51 -0.57
N SER A 191 -12.73 33.46 -1.52
CA SER A 191 -11.66 33.43 -2.51
C SER A 191 -10.27 33.39 -1.88
N GLU A 192 -10.00 34.28 -0.91
CA GLU A 192 -8.71 34.34 -0.23
C GLU A 192 -8.43 33.07 0.59
N THR A 193 -9.44 32.58 1.32
CA THR A 193 -9.32 31.38 2.15
C THR A 193 -9.05 30.15 1.28
N LEU A 194 -9.76 30.01 0.17
CA LEU A 194 -9.59 28.92 -0.78
C LEU A 194 -8.19 28.98 -1.43
N HIS A 195 -7.79 30.16 -1.91
CA HIS A 195 -6.46 30.33 -2.54
C HIS A 195 -5.33 29.98 -1.57
N ARG A 196 -5.39 30.41 -0.31
CA ARG A 196 -4.39 30.04 0.71
C ARG A 196 -4.39 28.55 1.03
N ALA A 197 -5.55 27.89 0.96
CA ALA A 197 -5.65 26.46 1.13
C ALA A 197 -5.02 25.72 -0.05
N GLU A 198 -5.36 26.15 -1.27
CA GLU A 198 -4.79 25.64 -2.52
C GLU A 198 -3.26 25.80 -2.55
N GLU A 199 -2.76 26.97 -2.18
CA GLU A 199 -1.31 27.24 -2.09
C GLU A 199 -0.61 26.24 -1.17
N ARG A 200 -1.18 25.96 0.02
CA ARG A 200 -0.59 25.01 0.97
C ARG A 200 -0.58 23.60 0.42
N VAL A 201 -1.73 23.17 -0.13
CA VAL A 201 -1.86 21.82 -0.74
C VAL A 201 -0.90 21.65 -1.90
N MET A 202 -0.80 22.64 -2.80
CA MET A 202 0.08 22.58 -3.97
C MET A 202 1.56 22.59 -3.57
N LYS A 203 1.94 23.40 -2.56
CA LYS A 203 3.33 23.39 -2.05
C LYS A 203 3.69 22.06 -1.39
N GLN A 204 2.78 21.49 -0.62
CA GLN A 204 2.96 20.17 -0.02
C GLN A 204 3.11 19.07 -1.08
N PHE A 205 2.21 19.09 -2.07
CA PHE A 205 2.28 18.16 -3.19
C PHE A 205 3.58 18.31 -3.99
N ALA A 206 3.98 19.56 -4.27
CA ALA A 206 5.22 19.85 -4.98
C ALA A 206 6.47 19.35 -4.21
N ALA A 207 6.51 19.55 -2.89
CA ALA A 207 7.59 19.04 -2.06
C ALA A 207 7.64 17.50 -2.07
N ALA A 208 6.49 16.83 -1.97
CA ALA A 208 6.42 15.38 -1.98
C ALA A 208 6.68 14.75 -3.36
N ALA A 209 6.20 15.38 -4.45
CA ALA A 209 6.21 14.78 -5.79
C ALA A 209 7.34 15.28 -6.69
N LEU A 210 7.94 16.43 -6.42
CA LEU A 210 8.98 17.04 -7.28
C LEU A 210 10.40 16.86 -6.71
N GLU A 211 10.58 16.61 -5.41
CA GLU A 211 11.89 16.24 -4.85
C GLU A 211 12.34 14.83 -5.27
N GLU A 212 11.42 13.95 -5.65
CA GLU A 212 11.73 12.62 -6.21
C GLU A 212 12.20 12.64 -7.67
N ALA A 213 12.16 13.78 -8.35
CA ALA A 213 12.45 13.90 -9.79
C ALA A 213 13.89 14.33 -10.12
N GLU A 214 14.84 14.34 -9.19
CA GLU A 214 16.25 14.45 -9.55
C GLU A 214 16.77 13.09 -10.08
N PRO A 215 17.16 12.98 -11.35
CA PRO A 215 17.72 11.75 -11.90
C PRO A 215 19.04 11.48 -11.19
N ARG A 216 19.11 10.39 -10.42
CA ARG A 216 20.40 9.84 -9.96
C ARG A 216 21.29 9.67 -11.18
N ALA A 217 22.33 10.48 -11.28
CA ALA A 217 23.36 10.37 -12.30
C ALA A 217 23.89 8.94 -12.29
N VAL A 218 23.68 8.23 -13.40
CA VAL A 218 24.32 6.95 -13.69
C VAL A 218 25.82 7.22 -13.74
N VAL A 219 26.54 6.79 -12.70
CA VAL A 219 27.99 6.73 -12.74
C VAL A 219 28.34 5.48 -13.52
N GLU A 220 28.58 5.64 -14.81
CA GLU A 220 29.32 4.65 -15.61
C GLU A 220 30.76 4.54 -15.06
N ARG A 221 31.11 3.32 -14.65
CA ARG A 221 32.51 2.82 -14.70
C ARG A 221 32.51 1.34 -14.94
#